data_dbb7621f3503f51b05830044dc6a09a1
#
_entry.id   dbb7621f3503f51b05830044dc6a09a1
#
_cell.length_a   1.000
_cell.length_b   1.000
_cell.length_c   1.000
_cell.angle_alpha   90.00
_cell.angle_beta   90.00
_cell.angle_gamma   90.00
#
_symmetry.space_group_name_H-M   'P 1'
#
loop_
_entity.id
_entity.type
_entity.pdbx_description
1 polymer ?
#
loop_
_entity_poly.entity_id
_entity_poly.type
_entity_poly.pdbx_seq_one_letter_code
_entity_poly.pdbx_strand_id
1 'polypeptide(L)'
;MVRIRIGDVVSGGRIRDRAVIVQQKTRRPVQFELMETARKTLRAWLERRGGTLNDFVFPSRNDYMAHMSTRQYARLVREWVVGIGLAPQEYGTHSLRRTKASIIYKATGNLRAVQILLGHAKIDSTVRYLGVDVEDALELAERTEV
;
A
#
# COMPACT_ATOMS: atom_id res chain seq x y z
N MET A 1 -0.02 -4.07 -6.44
CA MET A 1 1.24 -3.30 -6.38
C MET A 1 2.32 -3.84 -7.31
N VAL A 2 2.65 -5.10 -7.28
CA VAL A 2 3.80 -5.63 -8.09
C VAL A 2 3.67 -5.48 -9.61
N ARG A 3 2.48 -5.22 -10.13
CA ARG A 3 2.22 -5.03 -11.58
C ARG A 3 2.13 -3.57 -12.03
N ILE A 4 2.54 -2.62 -11.21
CA ILE A 4 2.56 -1.20 -11.59
C ILE A 4 3.58 -1.00 -12.71
N ARG A 5 3.17 -0.34 -13.79
CA ARG A 5 4.05 0.08 -14.88
C ARG A 5 4.61 1.46 -14.60
N ILE A 6 5.72 1.79 -15.23
CA ILE A 6 6.33 3.12 -15.09
C ILE A 6 5.34 4.20 -15.54
N GLY A 7 4.61 3.98 -16.64
CA GLY A 7 3.59 4.92 -17.12
C GLY A 7 2.39 5.14 -16.19
N ASP A 8 2.15 4.23 -15.23
CA ASP A 8 1.09 4.43 -14.21
C ASP A 8 1.50 5.52 -13.20
N VAL A 9 2.79 5.70 -12.96
CA VAL A 9 3.35 6.60 -11.94
C VAL A 9 4.17 7.75 -12.50
N VAL A 10 4.51 7.73 -13.78
CA VAL A 10 5.29 8.78 -14.47
C VAL A 10 4.47 9.40 -15.59
N SER A 11 4.53 10.72 -15.75
CA SER A 11 3.96 11.46 -16.87
C SER A 11 4.80 12.69 -17.14
N GLY A 12 5.08 12.98 -18.41
CA GLY A 12 5.89 14.14 -18.80
C GLY A 12 7.26 14.18 -18.14
N GLY A 13 7.89 13.02 -17.93
CA GLY A 13 9.21 12.91 -17.28
C GLY A 13 9.20 13.13 -15.76
N ARG A 14 8.03 13.31 -15.15
CA ARG A 14 7.87 13.55 -13.70
C ARG A 14 7.05 12.44 -13.04
N ILE A 15 7.38 12.12 -11.80
CA ILE A 15 6.56 11.23 -11.00
C ILE A 15 5.29 11.98 -10.59
N ARG A 16 4.14 11.33 -10.79
CA ARG A 16 2.82 11.86 -10.45
C ARG A 16 2.66 11.98 -8.93
N ASP A 17 1.89 12.94 -8.46
CA ASP A 17 1.47 13.02 -7.05
C ASP A 17 0.43 11.93 -6.73
N ARG A 18 -0.39 11.60 -7.72
CA ARG A 18 -1.45 10.58 -7.61
C ARG A 18 -1.37 9.60 -8.75
N ALA A 19 -1.62 8.35 -8.45
CA ALA A 19 -1.71 7.28 -9.44
C ALA A 19 -3.00 6.47 -9.25
N VAL A 20 -3.48 5.87 -10.33
CA VAL A 20 -4.65 4.99 -10.33
C VAL A 20 -4.20 3.61 -10.75
N ILE A 21 -4.58 2.62 -9.99
CA ILE A 21 -4.36 1.21 -10.35
C ILE A 21 -5.68 0.45 -10.33
N VAL A 22 -5.83 -0.50 -11.25
CA VAL A 22 -6.96 -1.42 -11.23
C VAL A 22 -6.60 -2.61 -10.33
N GLN A 23 -7.36 -2.78 -9.25
CA GLN A 23 -7.18 -3.92 -8.36
C GLN A 23 -7.55 -5.22 -9.08
N GLN A 24 -6.66 -6.19 -9.05
CA GLN A 24 -6.87 -7.46 -9.77
C GLN A 24 -8.05 -8.27 -9.24
N LYS A 25 -8.23 -8.30 -7.92
CA LYS A 25 -9.29 -9.07 -7.28
C LYS A 25 -10.68 -8.49 -7.50
N THR A 26 -10.82 -7.17 -7.44
CA THR A 26 -12.12 -6.49 -7.50
C THR A 26 -12.40 -5.85 -8.85
N ARG A 27 -11.38 -5.77 -9.73
CA ARG A 27 -11.41 -5.04 -11.02
C ARG A 27 -11.78 -3.57 -10.89
N ARG A 28 -11.70 -3.00 -9.69
CA ARG A 28 -12.02 -1.60 -9.42
C ARG A 28 -10.77 -0.73 -9.47
N PRO A 29 -10.87 0.47 -10.06
CA PRO A 29 -9.81 1.45 -9.97
C PRO A 29 -9.69 1.94 -8.51
N VAL A 30 -8.47 2.04 -8.03
CA VAL A 30 -8.14 2.66 -6.74
C VAL A 30 -7.10 3.72 -6.98
N GLN A 31 -7.43 4.93 -6.56
CA GLN A 31 -6.50 6.06 -6.56
C GLN A 31 -5.69 6.06 -5.26
N PHE A 32 -4.41 6.36 -5.37
CA PHE A 32 -3.54 6.52 -4.21
C PHE A 32 -2.57 7.68 -4.43
N GLU A 33 -2.16 8.27 -3.33
CA GLU A 33 -1.21 9.38 -3.33
C GLU A 33 0.22 8.87 -3.16
N LEU A 34 1.12 9.43 -3.95
CA LEU A 34 2.56 9.21 -3.84
C LEU A 34 3.15 10.36 -3.02
N MET A 35 3.37 10.10 -1.74
CA MET A 35 3.97 11.08 -0.81
C MET A 35 5.36 11.50 -1.30
N GLU A 36 5.81 12.69 -0.92
CA GLU A 36 7.08 13.25 -1.38
C GLU A 36 8.27 12.32 -1.15
N THR A 37 8.35 11.71 0.03
CA THR A 37 9.40 10.73 0.37
C THR A 37 9.37 9.52 -0.57
N ALA A 38 8.17 9.02 -0.89
CA ALA A 38 7.99 7.92 -1.83
C ALA A 38 8.38 8.34 -3.26
N ARG A 39 8.04 9.57 -3.68
CA ARG A 39 8.42 10.09 -5.00
C ARG A 39 9.94 10.24 -5.14
N LYS A 40 10.62 10.75 -4.13
CA LYS A 40 12.09 10.86 -4.12
C LYS A 40 12.76 9.49 -4.29
N THR A 41 12.33 8.51 -3.49
CA THR A 41 12.86 7.14 -3.54
C THR A 41 12.52 6.46 -4.86
N LEU A 42 11.31 6.66 -5.37
CA LEU A 42 10.88 6.09 -6.65
C LEU A 42 11.65 6.71 -7.82
N ARG A 43 11.94 8.00 -7.79
CA ARG A 43 12.78 8.66 -8.79
C ARG A 43 14.17 8.05 -8.82
N ALA A 44 14.86 7.99 -7.69
CA ALA A 44 16.20 7.40 -7.59
C ALA A 44 16.22 5.94 -8.06
N TRP A 45 15.16 5.19 -7.75
CA TRP A 45 14.99 3.82 -8.24
C TRP A 45 14.85 3.76 -9.76
N LEU A 46 14.00 4.60 -10.36
CA LEU A 46 13.76 4.60 -11.81
C LEU A 46 14.97 5.08 -12.60
N GLU A 47 15.72 6.06 -12.10
CA GLU A 47 16.98 6.52 -12.68
C GLU A 47 18.00 5.37 -12.73
N ARG A 48 18.14 4.61 -11.67
CA ARG A 48 19.03 3.44 -11.59
C ARG A 48 18.55 2.26 -12.42
N ARG A 49 17.24 2.01 -12.45
CA ARG A 49 16.63 0.90 -13.15
C ARG A 49 16.60 1.13 -14.67
N GLY A 50 16.33 2.36 -15.09
CA GLY A 50 16.03 2.70 -16.48
C GLY A 50 14.68 2.14 -16.94
N GLY A 51 14.50 2.05 -18.25
CA GLY A 51 13.33 1.45 -18.90
C GLY A 51 12.38 2.45 -19.52
N THR A 52 11.30 1.95 -20.09
CA THR A 52 10.25 2.69 -20.79
C THR A 52 8.96 2.76 -19.97
N LEU A 53 8.00 3.59 -20.38
CA LEU A 53 6.70 3.72 -19.70
C LEU A 53 5.91 2.41 -19.65
N ASN A 54 6.18 1.49 -20.57
CA ASN A 54 5.51 0.18 -20.62
C ASN A 54 6.12 -0.87 -19.69
N ASP A 55 7.29 -0.61 -19.14
CA ASP A 55 7.96 -1.53 -18.25
C ASP A 55 7.38 -1.51 -16.83
N PHE A 56 7.55 -2.61 -16.12
CA PHE A 56 7.14 -2.68 -14.72
C PHE A 56 8.06 -1.85 -13.81
N VAL A 57 7.50 -1.13 -12.87
CA VAL A 57 8.28 -0.40 -11.84
C VAL A 57 9.18 -1.36 -11.07
N PHE A 58 8.65 -2.54 -10.74
CA PHE A 58 9.37 -3.58 -10.02
C PHE A 58 9.45 -4.84 -10.87
N PRO A 59 10.49 -5.00 -11.70
CA PRO A 59 10.66 -6.18 -12.54
C PRO A 59 11.01 -7.43 -11.72
N SER A 60 10.81 -8.58 -12.31
CA SER A 60 11.32 -9.83 -11.79
C SER A 60 12.85 -9.82 -11.84
N ARG A 61 13.47 -10.48 -10.86
CA ARG A 61 14.93 -10.63 -10.83
C ARG A 61 15.49 -11.49 -11.97
N ASN A 62 14.70 -12.45 -12.41
CA ASN A 62 15.12 -13.42 -13.44
C ASN A 62 14.66 -13.05 -14.85
N ASP A 63 13.64 -12.19 -14.97
CA ASP A 63 13.08 -11.75 -16.23
C ASP A 63 12.59 -10.30 -16.10
N TYR A 64 13.35 -9.39 -16.68
CA TYR A 64 13.06 -7.95 -16.61
C TYR A 64 11.77 -7.54 -17.34
N MET A 65 11.29 -8.38 -18.27
CA MET A 65 10.02 -8.17 -18.96
C MET A 65 8.81 -8.60 -18.15
N ALA A 66 9.03 -9.39 -17.09
CA ALA A 66 8.00 -9.80 -16.15
C ALA A 66 8.02 -8.92 -14.88
N HIS A 67 6.87 -8.79 -14.23
CA HIS A 67 6.81 -8.13 -12.94
C HIS A 67 7.33 -9.02 -11.81
N MET A 68 7.77 -8.41 -10.71
CA MET A 68 8.08 -9.13 -9.48
C MET A 68 6.92 -10.05 -9.06
N SER A 69 7.22 -11.28 -8.71
CA SER A 69 6.21 -12.21 -8.21
C SER A 69 5.78 -11.86 -6.77
N THR A 70 4.56 -12.24 -6.40
CA THR A 70 4.07 -12.08 -5.02
C THR A 70 4.93 -12.85 -4.02
N ARG A 71 5.49 -14.01 -4.42
CA ARG A 71 6.43 -14.79 -3.61
C ARG A 71 7.75 -14.04 -3.38
N GLN A 72 8.28 -13.38 -4.40
CA GLN A 72 9.48 -12.56 -4.27
C GLN A 72 9.23 -11.36 -3.36
N TYR A 73 8.09 -10.68 -3.53
CA TYR A 73 7.69 -9.58 -2.64
C TYR A 73 7.54 -10.05 -1.18
N ALA A 74 6.93 -11.21 -0.95
CA ALA A 74 6.80 -11.78 0.39
C ALA A 74 8.16 -12.06 1.05
N ARG A 75 9.17 -12.51 0.26
CA ARG A 75 10.54 -12.66 0.78
C ARG A 75 11.15 -11.34 1.21
N LEU A 76 11.02 -10.30 0.38
CA LEU A 76 11.54 -8.97 0.71
C LEU A 76 10.90 -8.42 2.00
N VAL A 77 9.57 -8.55 2.15
CA VAL A 77 8.90 -8.16 3.39
C VAL A 77 9.46 -8.90 4.60
N ARG A 78 9.71 -10.19 4.46
CA ARG A 78 10.29 -11.03 5.51
C ARG A 78 11.71 -10.56 5.89
N GLU A 79 12.54 -10.28 4.90
CA GLU A 79 13.89 -9.75 5.09
C GLU A 79 13.87 -8.40 5.83
N TRP A 80 12.97 -7.50 5.45
CA TRP A 80 12.80 -6.20 6.12
C TRP A 80 12.33 -6.35 7.56
N VAL A 81 11.38 -7.25 7.82
CA VAL A 81 10.87 -7.52 9.18
C VAL A 81 11.99 -8.05 10.09
N VAL A 82 12.79 -8.99 9.60
CA VAL A 82 13.98 -9.49 10.31
C VAL A 82 15.00 -8.39 10.54
N GLY A 83 15.25 -7.56 9.51
CA GLY A 83 16.23 -6.46 9.59
C GLY A 83 15.90 -5.39 10.64
N ILE A 84 14.63 -5.27 11.03
CA ILE A 84 14.19 -4.37 12.11
C ILE A 84 13.93 -5.08 13.44
N GLY A 85 14.34 -6.35 13.56
CA GLY A 85 14.27 -7.11 14.80
C GLY A 85 12.89 -7.69 15.15
N LEU A 86 11.95 -7.74 14.18
CA LEU A 86 10.61 -8.31 14.40
C LEU A 86 10.54 -9.78 13.96
N ALA A 87 9.59 -10.51 14.54
CA ALA A 87 9.35 -11.93 14.25
C ALA A 87 8.67 -12.08 12.86
N PRO A 88 9.33 -12.69 11.86
CA PRO A 88 8.83 -12.70 10.48
C PRO A 88 7.57 -13.55 10.26
N GLN A 89 7.21 -14.42 11.20
CA GLN A 89 6.00 -15.22 11.18
C GLN A 89 4.73 -14.40 11.49
N GLU A 90 4.87 -13.26 12.17
CA GLU A 90 3.76 -12.40 12.56
C GLU A 90 3.40 -11.37 11.48
N TYR A 91 4.27 -11.21 10.47
CA TYR A 91 4.13 -10.18 9.46
C TYR A 91 4.12 -10.77 8.06
N GLY A 92 3.19 -10.27 7.26
CA GLY A 92 3.04 -10.66 5.86
C GLY A 92 2.95 -9.45 4.93
N THR A 93 2.73 -9.70 3.65
CA THR A 93 2.62 -8.66 2.61
C THR A 93 1.48 -7.67 2.85
N HIS A 94 0.48 -8.04 3.65
CA HIS A 94 -0.64 -7.17 4.03
C HIS A 94 -0.35 -6.31 5.26
N SER A 95 0.68 -6.63 6.05
CA SER A 95 0.98 -5.94 7.31
C SER A 95 1.25 -4.45 7.09
N LEU A 96 2.10 -4.07 6.14
CA LEU A 96 2.37 -2.67 5.81
C LEU A 96 1.10 -1.89 5.45
N ARG A 97 0.19 -2.53 4.72
CA ARG A 97 -1.09 -1.93 4.34
C ARG A 97 -2.02 -1.77 5.54
N ARG A 98 -2.08 -2.78 6.40
CA ARG A 98 -2.86 -2.71 7.66
C ARG A 98 -2.32 -1.62 8.57
N THR A 99 -1.01 -1.57 8.79
CA THR A 99 -0.36 -0.55 9.61
C THR A 99 -0.73 0.86 9.14
N LYS A 100 -0.62 1.16 7.84
CA LYS A 100 -1.00 2.47 7.32
C LYS A 100 -2.48 2.78 7.52
N ALA A 101 -3.35 1.80 7.28
CA ALA A 101 -4.79 1.95 7.48
C ALA A 101 -5.14 2.20 8.96
N SER A 102 -4.53 1.47 9.88
CA SER A 102 -4.70 1.64 11.32
C SER A 102 -4.20 3.01 11.81
N ILE A 103 -3.04 3.47 11.31
CA ILE A 103 -2.52 4.81 11.65
C ILE A 103 -3.52 5.90 11.21
N ILE A 104 -4.04 5.81 9.97
CA ILE A 104 -5.01 6.78 9.48
C ILE A 104 -6.30 6.74 10.31
N TYR A 105 -6.79 5.54 10.63
CA TYR A 105 -7.98 5.38 11.44
C TYR A 105 -7.80 5.97 12.84
N LYS A 106 -6.73 5.61 13.53
CA LYS A 106 -6.42 6.14 14.88
C LYS A 106 -6.27 7.66 14.90
N ALA A 107 -5.71 8.24 13.84
CA ALA A 107 -5.53 9.69 13.75
C ALA A 107 -6.81 10.46 13.41
N THR A 108 -7.80 9.83 12.76
CA THR A 108 -8.94 10.55 12.18
C THR A 108 -10.31 10.04 12.62
N GLY A 109 -10.42 8.82 13.15
CA GLY A 109 -11.68 8.13 13.39
C GLY A 109 -12.50 7.84 12.12
N ASN A 110 -12.01 8.24 10.94
CA ASN A 110 -12.78 8.23 9.71
C ASN A 110 -12.71 6.88 8.99
N LEU A 111 -13.58 5.96 9.41
CA LEU A 111 -13.67 4.62 8.82
C LEU A 111 -14.02 4.64 7.32
N ARG A 112 -14.82 5.62 6.88
CA ARG A 112 -15.20 5.75 5.47
C ARG A 112 -14.01 6.15 4.59
N ALA A 113 -13.18 7.06 5.06
CA ALA A 113 -11.95 7.42 4.36
C ALA A 113 -11.02 6.21 4.21
N VAL A 114 -10.85 5.44 5.29
CA VAL A 114 -10.05 4.20 5.25
C VAL A 114 -10.64 3.18 4.28
N GLN A 115 -11.97 3.00 4.27
CA GLN A 115 -12.65 2.12 3.33
C GLN A 115 -12.35 2.49 1.87
N ILE A 116 -12.42 3.78 1.54
CA ILE A 116 -12.13 4.29 0.18
C ILE A 116 -10.67 4.04 -0.18
N LEU A 117 -9.73 4.36 0.70
CA LEU A 117 -8.29 4.15 0.50
C LEU A 117 -7.92 2.67 0.31
N LEU A 118 -8.63 1.79 1.00
CA LEU A 118 -8.46 0.34 0.85
C LEU A 118 -9.19 -0.21 -0.39
N GLY A 119 -10.11 0.54 -0.99
CA GLY A 119 -10.95 0.08 -2.09
C GLY A 119 -11.91 -1.05 -1.69
N HIS A 120 -12.36 -1.06 -0.44
CA HIS A 120 -13.30 -2.06 0.06
C HIS A 120 -14.74 -1.70 -0.36
N ALA A 121 -15.46 -2.66 -0.93
CA ALA A 121 -16.85 -2.46 -1.36
C ALA A 121 -17.81 -2.33 -0.17
N LYS A 122 -17.54 -3.06 0.92
CA LYS A 122 -18.36 -3.07 2.14
C LYS A 122 -17.56 -2.54 3.32
N ILE A 123 -18.22 -1.78 4.18
CA ILE A 123 -17.59 -1.20 5.37
C ILE A 123 -17.16 -2.27 6.38
N ASP A 124 -17.95 -3.36 6.51
CA ASP A 124 -17.64 -4.49 7.37
C ASP A 124 -16.27 -5.11 7.06
N SER A 125 -15.88 -5.09 5.78
CA SER A 125 -14.54 -5.54 5.37
C SER A 125 -13.43 -4.63 5.93
N THR A 126 -13.72 -3.35 6.12
CA THR A 126 -12.78 -2.38 6.69
C THR A 126 -12.70 -2.52 8.19
N VAL A 127 -13.83 -2.66 8.86
CA VAL A 127 -13.93 -2.92 10.31
C VAL A 127 -13.10 -4.16 10.67
N ARG A 128 -13.40 -5.30 10.02
CA ARG A 128 -12.66 -6.55 10.22
C ARG A 128 -11.17 -6.43 9.88
N TYR A 129 -10.85 -5.64 8.87
CA TYR A 129 -9.47 -5.43 8.44
C TYR A 129 -8.65 -4.63 9.44
N LEU A 130 -9.26 -3.63 10.08
CA LEU A 130 -8.64 -2.81 11.10
C LEU A 130 -8.57 -3.51 12.46
N GLY A 131 -9.43 -4.50 12.71
CA GLY A 131 -9.60 -5.10 14.02
C GLY A 131 -10.25 -4.15 15.01
N VAL A 132 -11.12 -3.25 14.53
CA VAL A 132 -11.93 -2.36 15.40
C VAL A 132 -12.87 -3.24 16.22
N ASP A 133 -12.79 -3.14 17.51
CA ASP A 133 -13.60 -3.90 18.47
C ASP A 133 -14.44 -3.01 19.37
N VAL A 134 -15.09 -3.62 20.36
CA VAL A 134 -15.96 -2.92 21.31
C VAL A 134 -15.16 -1.94 22.16
N GLU A 135 -13.92 -2.26 22.50
CA GLU A 135 -13.04 -1.42 23.32
C GLU A 135 -12.72 -0.10 22.61
N ASP A 136 -12.42 -0.15 21.30
CA ASP A 136 -12.24 1.07 20.49
C ASP A 136 -13.49 1.97 20.51
N ALA A 137 -14.69 1.38 20.52
CA ALA A 137 -15.95 2.12 20.58
C ALA A 137 -16.20 2.73 21.98
N LEU A 138 -15.85 2.03 23.04
CA LEU A 138 -15.96 2.52 24.41
C LEU A 138 -14.99 3.67 24.69
N GLU A 139 -13.74 3.55 24.23
CA GLU A 139 -12.74 4.63 24.34
C GLU A 139 -13.20 5.90 23.60
N LEU A 140 -13.87 5.75 22.45
CA LEU A 140 -14.44 6.87 21.71
C LEU A 140 -15.61 7.52 22.47
N ALA A 141 -16.46 6.70 23.11
CA ALA A 141 -17.58 7.18 23.89
C ALA A 141 -17.10 7.97 25.12
N GLU A 142 -16.08 7.50 25.83
CA GLU A 142 -15.49 8.20 26.98
C GLU A 142 -14.90 9.57 26.61
N ARG A 143 -14.33 9.68 25.41
CA ARG A 143 -13.73 10.95 24.93
C ARG A 143 -14.75 11.94 24.37
N THR A 144 -16.01 11.54 24.26
CA THR A 144 -17.08 12.38 23.70
C THR A 144 -18.02 12.77 24.83
N GLU A 145 -17.62 13.76 25.64
CA GLU A 145 -18.54 14.40 26.61
C GLU A 145 -19.56 15.24 25.82
N VAL A 146 -20.84 15.13 26.22
CA VAL A 146 -21.95 15.92 25.67
C VAL A 146 -22.15 17.17 26.56
#